data_6c37feeac1626e5423215ba80966035b
#
_entry.id   6c37feeac1626e5423215ba80966035b
#
_cell.length_a   1.000
_cell.length_b   1.000
_cell.length_c   1.000
_cell.angle_alpha   90.00
_cell.angle_beta   90.00
_cell.angle_gamma   90.00
#
_symmetry.space_group_name_H-M   'P 1'
#
loop_
_entity.id
_entity.type
_entity.pdbx_description
1 polymer ?
#
loop_
_entity_poly.entity_id
_entity_poly.type
_entity_poly.pdbx_seq_one_letter_code
_entity_poly.pdbx_strand_id
1 'polypeptide(L)'
;MAEIICDGVHIHPSMVRAAFKMMGADRMILISDSMRATGMPDGQYTLGGLDVKVVGNHATLVSDGALAGSVTNLADCLRTVVKKMEIPLETAIACATINPAKSLGIEDTYGSIAPGKKANLSLIHI
;
A
#
# COMPACT_ATOMS: atom_id res chain seq x y z
N MET A 1 -5.60 -1.37 -14.75
CA MET A 1 -4.74 -0.76 -13.72
C MET A 1 -3.86 -1.83 -13.09
N ALA A 2 -2.74 -1.47 -12.46
CA ALA A 2 -1.84 -2.40 -11.79
C ALA A 2 -1.71 -2.01 -10.32
N GLU A 3 -1.89 -2.96 -9.44
CA GLU A 3 -1.71 -2.81 -7.99
C GLU A 3 -0.27 -3.13 -7.62
N ILE A 4 0.31 -2.35 -6.68
CA ILE A 4 1.70 -2.52 -6.25
C ILE A 4 1.84 -2.29 -4.75
N ILE A 5 2.54 -3.21 -4.08
CA ILE A 5 2.89 -3.08 -2.66
C ILE A 5 4.18 -2.27 -2.54
N CYS A 6 4.12 -1.14 -1.83
CA CYS A 6 5.26 -0.24 -1.66
C CYS A 6 5.72 -0.13 -0.20
N ASP A 7 5.73 -1.23 0.52
CA ASP A 7 6.16 -1.30 1.93
C ASP A 7 7.69 -1.29 2.13
N GLY A 8 8.46 -1.45 1.04
CA GLY A 8 9.92 -1.53 1.07
C GLY A 8 10.47 -2.91 1.44
N VAL A 9 9.61 -3.92 1.52
CA VAL A 9 9.95 -5.32 1.80
C VAL A 9 9.73 -6.20 0.57
N HIS A 10 8.54 -6.14 -0.03
CA HIS A 10 8.13 -7.02 -1.13
C HIS A 10 8.83 -6.71 -2.44
N ILE A 11 9.03 -5.43 -2.76
CA ILE A 11 9.54 -5.00 -4.07
C ILE A 11 10.67 -4.00 -3.88
N HIS A 12 11.79 -4.28 -4.55
CA HIS A 12 12.95 -3.37 -4.51
C HIS A 12 12.59 -1.99 -5.13
N PRO A 13 13.06 -0.86 -4.56
CA PRO A 13 12.73 0.49 -5.03
C PRO A 13 12.98 0.72 -6.52
N SER A 14 14.04 0.15 -7.11
CA SER A 14 14.32 0.28 -8.54
C SER A 14 13.23 -0.38 -9.42
N MET A 15 12.67 -1.50 -8.96
CA MET A 15 11.59 -2.19 -9.68
C MET A 15 10.28 -1.40 -9.59
N VAL A 16 10.01 -0.77 -8.44
CA VAL A 16 8.87 0.14 -8.31
C VAL A 16 9.00 1.30 -9.29
N ARG A 17 10.16 1.97 -9.33
CA ARG A 17 10.41 3.07 -10.31
C ARG A 17 10.27 2.59 -11.75
N ALA A 18 10.76 1.40 -12.07
CA ALA A 18 10.61 0.82 -13.41
C ALA A 18 9.12 0.58 -13.75
N ALA A 19 8.35 0.01 -12.82
CA ALA A 19 6.92 -0.20 -13.00
C ALA A 19 6.17 1.11 -13.28
N PHE A 20 6.45 2.17 -12.51
CA PHE A 20 5.86 3.49 -12.75
C PHE A 20 6.24 4.07 -14.13
N LYS A 21 7.48 3.89 -14.57
CA LYS A 21 7.91 4.34 -15.91
C LYS A 21 7.25 3.56 -17.05
N MET A 22 7.07 2.26 -16.88
CA MET A 22 6.49 1.39 -17.90
C MET A 22 4.98 1.51 -17.99
N MET A 23 4.31 1.58 -16.85
CA MET A 23 2.84 1.55 -16.78
C MET A 23 2.22 2.94 -16.91
N GLY A 24 2.93 3.98 -16.46
CA GLY A 24 2.38 5.32 -16.26
C GLY A 24 1.66 5.46 -14.91
N ALA A 25 1.82 6.62 -14.29
CA ALA A 25 1.30 6.91 -12.94
C ALA A 25 -0.22 6.79 -12.83
N ASP A 26 -0.94 7.10 -13.90
CA ASP A 26 -2.41 7.07 -14.01
C ASP A 26 -3.00 5.64 -13.97
N ARG A 27 -2.17 4.63 -14.20
CA ARG A 27 -2.56 3.21 -14.17
C ARG A 27 -2.04 2.44 -12.96
N MET A 28 -1.32 3.11 -12.05
CA MET A 28 -0.79 2.49 -10.84
C MET A 28 -1.74 2.70 -9.65
N ILE A 29 -1.89 1.67 -8.84
CA ILE A 29 -2.63 1.69 -7.57
C ILE A 29 -1.70 1.24 -6.46
N LEU A 30 -1.57 2.06 -5.41
CA LEU A 30 -0.88 1.66 -4.18
C LEU A 30 -1.79 0.79 -3.33
N ILE A 31 -1.27 -0.36 -2.95
CA ILE A 31 -1.90 -1.24 -1.96
C ILE A 31 -0.92 -1.56 -0.83
N SER A 32 -1.43 -1.95 0.30
CA SER A 32 -0.63 -2.38 1.45
C SER A 32 -0.55 -3.90 1.59
N ASP A 33 -1.56 -4.62 1.11
CA ASP A 33 -1.72 -6.05 1.36
C ASP A 33 -1.63 -6.42 2.85
N SER A 34 -2.17 -5.53 3.70
CA SER A 34 -2.08 -5.65 5.15
C SER A 34 -2.81 -6.87 5.68
N MET A 35 -2.12 -7.65 6.50
CA MET A 35 -2.73 -8.77 7.23
C MET A 35 -3.17 -8.35 8.65
N ARG A 36 -3.83 -9.28 9.37
CA ARG A 36 -4.40 -9.04 10.72
C ARG A 36 -3.39 -8.56 11.77
N ALA A 37 -2.09 -8.84 11.57
CA ALA A 37 -1.04 -8.42 12.51
C ALA A 37 -0.53 -6.99 12.27
N THR A 38 -1.06 -6.26 11.29
CA THR A 38 -0.68 -4.87 11.04
C THR A 38 -0.97 -4.01 12.27
N GLY A 39 0.05 -3.33 12.79
CA GLY A 39 -0.02 -2.52 14.01
C GLY A 39 0.03 -3.32 15.32
N MET A 40 0.24 -4.63 15.25
CA MET A 40 0.43 -5.49 16.43
C MET A 40 1.91 -5.61 16.79
N PRO A 41 2.26 -6.00 18.03
CA PRO A 41 3.65 -6.28 18.42
C PRO A 41 4.26 -7.43 17.62
N ASP A 42 5.59 -7.53 17.65
CA ASP A 42 6.30 -8.70 17.15
C ASP A 42 5.78 -9.98 17.81
N GLY A 43 5.58 -11.04 17.04
CA GLY A 43 5.01 -12.28 17.57
C GLY A 43 4.57 -13.26 16.51
N GLN A 44 3.81 -14.26 16.93
CA GLN A 44 3.21 -15.26 16.05
C GLN A 44 1.73 -14.96 15.83
N TYR A 45 1.31 -15.09 14.58
CA TYR A 45 -0.06 -14.82 14.12
C TYR A 45 -0.46 -15.89 13.10
N THR A 46 -1.68 -15.78 12.56
CA THR A 46 -2.16 -16.68 11.50
C THR A 46 -2.66 -15.88 10.30
N LEU A 47 -2.42 -16.40 9.11
CA LEU A 47 -2.93 -15.89 7.85
C LEU A 47 -3.48 -17.06 7.03
N GLY A 48 -4.80 -17.08 6.79
CA GLY A 48 -5.44 -18.16 6.03
C GLY A 48 -5.22 -19.57 6.59
N GLY A 49 -5.06 -19.69 7.92
CA GLY A 49 -4.77 -20.98 8.59
C GLY A 49 -3.28 -21.36 8.63
N LEU A 50 -2.40 -20.54 8.07
CA LEU A 50 -0.95 -20.73 8.13
C LEU A 50 -0.35 -19.92 9.28
N ASP A 51 0.65 -20.48 9.97
CA ASP A 51 1.38 -19.77 11.02
C ASP A 51 2.37 -18.79 10.43
N VAL A 52 2.31 -17.55 10.91
CA VAL A 52 3.14 -16.43 10.46
C VAL A 52 3.89 -15.84 11.64
N LYS A 53 5.17 -15.58 11.46
CA LYS A 53 6.02 -14.83 12.40
C LYS A 53 6.19 -13.40 11.92
N VAL A 54 5.94 -12.43 12.80
CA VAL A 54 6.17 -11.00 12.55
C VAL A 54 7.37 -10.54 13.35
N VAL A 55 8.31 -9.89 12.68
CA VAL A 55 9.47 -9.22 13.30
C VAL A 55 9.68 -7.89 12.57
N GLY A 56 9.46 -6.78 13.28
CA GLY A 56 9.50 -5.44 12.69
C GLY A 56 8.45 -5.29 11.58
N ASN A 57 8.89 -5.01 10.35
CA ASN A 57 8.01 -4.89 9.19
C ASN A 57 7.98 -6.14 8.29
N HIS A 58 8.49 -7.26 8.77
CA HIS A 58 8.49 -8.52 8.03
C HIS A 58 7.50 -9.50 8.63
N ALA A 59 6.61 -10.03 7.78
CA ALA A 59 5.75 -11.15 8.09
C ALA A 59 6.17 -12.34 7.23
N THR A 60 6.51 -13.46 7.85
CA THR A 60 7.01 -14.65 7.16
C THR A 60 6.30 -15.90 7.63
N LEU A 61 6.09 -16.86 6.74
CA LEU A 61 5.59 -18.18 7.12
C LEU A 61 6.57 -18.86 8.07
N VAL A 62 6.06 -19.49 9.10
CA VAL A 62 6.89 -20.28 10.05
C VAL A 62 7.46 -21.52 9.37
N SER A 63 6.76 -22.06 8.37
CA SER A 63 7.12 -23.32 7.69
C SER A 63 8.38 -23.21 6.83
N ASP A 64 8.56 -22.10 6.10
CA ASP A 64 9.63 -21.98 5.09
C ASP A 64 10.29 -20.60 5.03
N GLY A 65 9.80 -19.63 5.83
CA GLY A 65 10.33 -18.27 5.85
C GLY A 65 9.89 -17.38 4.68
N ALA A 66 8.99 -17.84 3.81
CA ALA A 66 8.47 -17.03 2.72
C ALA A 66 7.67 -15.83 3.26
N LEU A 67 7.69 -14.70 2.55
CA LEU A 67 6.86 -13.55 2.89
C LEU A 67 5.37 -13.92 2.85
N ALA A 68 4.60 -13.43 3.81
CA ALA A 68 3.21 -13.81 4.00
C ALA A 68 2.34 -12.59 4.35
N GLY A 69 1.90 -11.88 3.33
CA GLY A 69 1.20 -10.61 3.47
C GLY A 69 2.10 -9.50 4.01
N SER A 70 1.52 -8.33 4.24
CA SER A 70 2.24 -7.18 4.78
C SER A 70 1.75 -6.84 6.19
N VAL A 71 2.62 -6.26 7.00
CA VAL A 71 2.27 -5.62 8.29
C VAL A 71 2.38 -4.10 8.21
N THR A 72 2.49 -3.55 7.02
CA THR A 72 2.58 -2.12 6.74
C THR A 72 1.21 -1.59 6.32
N ASN A 73 0.73 -0.52 6.94
CA ASN A 73 -0.51 0.13 6.51
C ASN A 73 -0.30 1.01 5.26
N LEU A 74 -1.39 1.40 4.59
CA LEU A 74 -1.32 2.16 3.34
C LEU A 74 -0.64 3.54 3.50
N ALA A 75 -0.80 4.21 4.64
CA ALA A 75 -0.15 5.49 4.89
C ALA A 75 1.39 5.35 4.96
N ASP A 76 1.87 4.25 5.54
CA ASP A 76 3.31 3.95 5.59
C ASP A 76 3.84 3.49 4.23
N CYS A 77 3.05 2.76 3.44
CA CYS A 77 3.38 2.49 2.02
C CYS A 77 3.53 3.80 1.23
N LEU A 78 2.61 4.75 1.41
CA LEU A 78 2.67 6.06 0.77
C LEU A 78 3.93 6.84 1.20
N ARG A 79 4.26 6.85 2.50
CA ARG A 79 5.52 7.46 2.98
C ARG A 79 6.75 6.80 2.38
N THR A 80 6.74 5.48 2.28
CA THR A 80 7.86 4.68 1.75
C THR A 80 8.06 4.95 0.26
N VAL A 81 7.00 4.97 -0.54
CA VAL A 81 7.09 5.22 -1.99
C VAL A 81 7.62 6.62 -2.28
N VAL A 82 7.25 7.61 -1.47
CA VAL A 82 7.76 8.99 -1.63
C VAL A 82 9.21 9.09 -1.15
N LYS A 83 9.51 8.63 0.07
CA LYS A 83 10.80 8.88 0.72
C LYS A 83 11.93 7.95 0.25
N LYS A 84 11.60 6.69 -0.09
CA LYS A 84 12.60 5.67 -0.45
C LYS A 84 12.58 5.27 -1.92
N MET A 85 11.45 5.46 -2.60
CA MET A 85 11.29 5.07 -3.99
C MET A 85 11.23 6.28 -4.94
N GLU A 86 11.29 7.51 -4.39
CA GLU A 86 11.41 8.77 -5.13
C GLU A 86 10.24 9.05 -6.10
N ILE A 87 9.06 8.51 -5.78
CA ILE A 87 7.84 8.85 -6.52
C ILE A 87 7.29 10.18 -5.99
N PRO A 88 6.95 11.15 -6.84
CA PRO A 88 6.38 12.43 -6.42
C PRO A 88 5.14 12.26 -5.53
N LEU A 89 5.01 13.12 -4.51
CA LEU A 89 3.93 13.02 -3.53
C LEU A 89 2.54 13.06 -4.18
N GLU A 90 2.32 13.93 -5.15
CA GLU A 90 1.05 14.07 -5.87
C GLU A 90 0.70 12.77 -6.61
N THR A 91 1.70 12.16 -7.24
CA THR A 91 1.56 10.87 -7.91
C THR A 91 1.21 9.76 -6.92
N ALA A 92 1.91 9.69 -5.79
CA ALA A 92 1.67 8.68 -4.75
C ALA A 92 0.26 8.83 -4.15
N ILE A 93 -0.19 10.06 -3.90
CA ILE A 93 -1.56 10.36 -3.42
C ILE A 93 -2.59 9.91 -4.47
N ALA A 94 -2.39 10.25 -5.75
CA ALA A 94 -3.31 9.84 -6.81
C ALA A 94 -3.43 8.31 -6.89
N CYS A 95 -2.31 7.59 -6.76
CA CYS A 95 -2.27 6.13 -6.77
C CYS A 95 -2.96 5.50 -5.54
N ALA A 96 -3.09 6.22 -4.42
CA ALA A 96 -3.77 5.75 -3.22
C ALA A 96 -5.24 6.23 -3.11
N THR A 97 -5.70 7.09 -4.01
CA THR A 97 -7.01 7.74 -3.91
C THR A 97 -7.81 7.68 -5.21
N ILE A 98 -7.52 8.57 -6.16
CA ILE A 98 -8.35 8.70 -7.38
C ILE A 98 -8.16 7.50 -8.34
N ASN A 99 -6.95 6.91 -8.43
CA ASN A 99 -6.72 5.78 -9.29
C ASN A 99 -7.51 4.54 -8.85
N PRO A 100 -7.49 4.10 -7.56
CA PRO A 100 -8.38 3.03 -7.12
C PRO A 100 -9.86 3.36 -7.28
N ALA A 101 -10.27 4.61 -7.07
CA ALA A 101 -11.66 5.02 -7.31
C ALA A 101 -12.06 4.82 -8.78
N LYS A 102 -11.20 5.22 -9.73
CA LYS A 102 -11.42 4.98 -11.17
C LYS A 102 -11.45 3.49 -11.52
N SER A 103 -10.60 2.69 -10.89
CA SER A 103 -10.57 1.24 -11.11
C SER A 103 -11.89 0.57 -10.71
N LEU A 104 -12.57 1.12 -9.70
CA LEU A 104 -13.85 0.63 -9.20
C LEU A 104 -15.06 1.32 -9.83
N GLY A 105 -14.86 2.34 -10.67
CA GLY A 105 -15.96 3.14 -11.27
C GLY A 105 -16.73 3.98 -10.25
N ILE A 106 -16.05 4.46 -9.19
CA ILE A 106 -16.66 5.27 -8.11
C ILE A 106 -16.03 6.67 -7.99
N GLU A 107 -15.26 7.08 -8.98
CA GLU A 107 -14.52 8.34 -8.97
C GLU A 107 -15.40 9.59 -8.92
N ASP A 108 -16.65 9.50 -9.34
CA ASP A 108 -17.63 10.60 -9.21
C ASP A 108 -18.03 10.87 -7.74
N THR A 109 -17.85 9.86 -6.89
CA THR A 109 -18.25 9.89 -5.47
C THR A 109 -17.07 9.98 -4.51
N TYR A 110 -15.93 9.36 -4.87
CA TYR A 110 -14.75 9.21 -4.01
C TYR A 110 -13.44 9.56 -4.72
N GLY A 111 -12.33 9.52 -3.98
CA GLY A 111 -10.97 9.59 -4.51
C GLY A 111 -10.42 11.00 -4.71
N SER A 112 -11.21 12.05 -4.50
CA SER A 112 -10.72 13.45 -4.53
C SER A 112 -11.59 14.35 -3.66
N ILE A 113 -11.02 15.48 -3.24
CA ILE A 113 -11.73 16.53 -2.51
C ILE A 113 -12.34 17.49 -3.54
N ALA A 114 -13.63 17.34 -3.80
CA ALA A 114 -14.37 18.19 -4.75
C ALA A 114 -15.82 18.36 -4.30
N PRO A 115 -16.49 19.48 -4.67
CA PRO A 115 -17.90 19.67 -4.38
C PRO A 115 -18.76 18.52 -4.90
N GLY A 116 -19.68 18.04 -4.06
CA GLY A 116 -20.59 16.93 -4.39
C GLY A 116 -20.05 15.54 -4.09
N LYS A 117 -18.76 15.38 -3.81
CA LYS A 117 -18.17 14.10 -3.39
C LYS A 117 -18.33 13.85 -1.89
N LYS A 118 -18.32 12.58 -1.50
CA LYS A 118 -18.39 12.18 -0.08
C LYS A 118 -17.09 12.53 0.65
N ALA A 119 -17.21 13.18 1.80
CA ALA A 119 -16.11 13.59 2.65
C ALA A 119 -15.65 12.45 3.60
N ASN A 120 -15.31 11.28 3.04
CA ASN A 120 -14.68 10.20 3.79
C ASN A 120 -13.19 10.55 3.95
N LEU A 121 -12.90 11.50 4.83
CA LEU A 121 -11.57 12.06 5.04
C LEU A 121 -11.02 11.66 6.40
N SER A 122 -9.73 11.40 6.47
CA SER A 122 -8.99 11.27 7.72
C SER A 122 -8.12 12.51 7.91
N LEU A 123 -8.36 13.24 9.00
CA LEU A 123 -7.52 14.36 9.40
C LEU A 123 -6.55 13.86 10.48
N ILE A 124 -5.25 13.93 10.18
CA ILE A 124 -4.20 13.54 11.11
C ILE A 124 -3.42 14.80 11.49
N HIS A 125 -3.41 15.12 12.78
CA HIS A 125 -2.44 16.08 13.30
C HIS A 125 -1.07 15.40 13.34
N ILE A 126 -0.14 15.94 12.58
CA ILE A 126 1.26 15.52 12.59
C ILE A 126 2.03 16.48 13.48
#